data_9753571982b5257dc9692899f994e6ba
#
_entry.id   9753571982b5257dc9692899f994e6ba
#
_cell.length_a   1.000
_cell.length_b   1.000
_cell.length_c   1.000
_cell.angle_alpha   90.00
_cell.angle_beta   90.00
_cell.angle_gamma   90.00
#
_symmetry.space_group_name_H-M   'P 1'
#
loop_
_entity.id
_entity.type
_entity.pdbx_description
1 polymer ?
#
loop_
_entity_poly.entity_id
_entity_poly.type
_entity_poly.pdbx_seq_one_letter_code
_entity_poly.pdbx_strand_id
1 'polypeptide(L)'
;MTLRALVARLRPRRTIRPTRDGWWCLGAALALGFAAMNTGNNLLYLLASLLLALVVVSGVLSEQSMRKLRLSAVVPEEIYAGRPVLLGVRVVNRKRWLPSYSVTLRASDRRCYLDRLAAGEETLLTWESTFAARGRVELPGVRVTTRFPFGLFVKAGRPIPVGEAIVFPAVRPIDPAGRRQLTAGGARSLHRRGRGHDLHNLREYRVGDDRRLIHWRSTARTGTLIVRELEAETAAATRIALVGDGTRDAARLEAAMSEAASLAVHLLGTGAAIELVGPGLHVPPGRGRVHQRRLLTALALYDPRAAAAAPVRRAGGTGEIEVVLG
;
A
#
# COMPACT_ATOMS: atom_id res chain seq x y z
N MET A 1 -35.44 -7.00 -17.87
CA MET A 1 -34.91 -7.17 -16.50
C MET A 1 -34.61 -8.65 -16.33
N THR A 2 -33.34 -9.05 -16.38
CA THR A 2 -32.92 -10.47 -16.44
C THR A 2 -33.08 -11.14 -15.08
N LEU A 3 -33.52 -12.41 -15.08
CA LEU A 3 -33.69 -13.27 -13.88
C LEU A 3 -32.44 -13.22 -12.93
N ARG A 4 -31.24 -13.06 -13.49
CA ARG A 4 -29.99 -12.86 -12.73
C ARG A 4 -29.98 -11.62 -11.86
N ALA A 5 -30.59 -10.51 -12.29
CA ALA A 5 -30.68 -9.27 -11.51
C ALA A 5 -31.68 -9.40 -10.35
N LEU A 6 -32.75 -10.17 -10.55
CA LEU A 6 -33.75 -10.47 -9.51
C LEU A 6 -33.17 -11.39 -8.43
N VAL A 7 -32.45 -12.44 -8.82
CA VAL A 7 -31.75 -13.36 -7.89
C VAL A 7 -30.65 -12.66 -7.12
N ALA A 8 -29.94 -11.70 -7.71
CA ALA A 8 -28.95 -10.90 -7.00
C ALA A 8 -29.57 -9.96 -5.94
N ARG A 9 -30.80 -9.48 -6.15
CA ARG A 9 -31.59 -8.72 -5.16
C ARG A 9 -32.12 -9.57 -4.01
N LEU A 10 -32.38 -10.85 -4.25
CA LEU A 10 -32.91 -11.80 -3.26
C LEU A 10 -31.79 -12.48 -2.43
N ARG A 11 -30.54 -12.37 -2.82
CA ARG A 11 -29.44 -12.89 -1.98
C ARG A 11 -29.43 -12.16 -0.65
N PRO A 12 -29.60 -12.86 0.48
CA PRO A 12 -29.60 -12.22 1.78
C PRO A 12 -28.30 -11.44 1.96
N ARG A 13 -28.42 -10.17 2.30
CA ARG A 13 -27.28 -9.26 2.53
C ARG A 13 -26.35 -9.78 3.64
N ARG A 14 -26.82 -10.74 4.42
CA ARG A 14 -26.13 -11.34 5.58
C ARG A 14 -26.46 -12.82 5.65
N THR A 15 -25.47 -13.62 6.08
CA THR A 15 -25.67 -15.04 6.37
C THR A 15 -25.91 -15.21 7.85
N ILE A 16 -26.93 -15.99 8.21
CA ILE A 16 -27.22 -16.39 9.58
C ILE A 16 -27.02 -17.90 9.65
N ARG A 17 -26.21 -18.34 10.58
CA ARG A 17 -25.98 -19.76 10.83
C ARG A 17 -26.18 -20.04 12.31
N PRO A 18 -27.01 -21.01 12.69
CA PRO A 18 -27.10 -21.44 14.10
C PRO A 18 -25.75 -22.01 14.53
N THR A 19 -25.41 -21.77 15.78
CA THR A 19 -24.29 -22.43 16.44
C THR A 19 -24.73 -23.82 16.90
N ARG A 20 -23.81 -24.58 17.50
CA ARG A 20 -24.15 -25.85 18.14
C ARG A 20 -25.19 -25.63 19.26
N ASP A 21 -24.98 -24.60 20.07
CA ASP A 21 -25.90 -24.23 21.17
C ASP A 21 -27.23 -23.70 20.61
N GLY A 22 -27.20 -23.00 19.48
CA GLY A 22 -28.40 -22.58 18.78
C GLY A 22 -29.26 -23.74 18.26
N TRP A 23 -28.64 -24.81 17.77
CA TRP A 23 -29.35 -26.03 17.39
C TRP A 23 -29.99 -26.75 18.60
N TRP A 24 -29.24 -26.84 19.70
CA TRP A 24 -29.79 -27.40 20.96
C TRP A 24 -30.97 -26.57 21.49
N CYS A 25 -30.86 -25.24 21.45
CA CYS A 25 -31.92 -24.35 21.90
C CYS A 25 -33.19 -24.51 21.02
N LEU A 26 -33.01 -24.56 19.70
CA LEU A 26 -34.13 -24.79 18.76
C LEU A 26 -34.76 -26.19 18.97
N GLY A 27 -33.94 -27.21 19.11
CA GLY A 27 -34.42 -28.58 19.40
C GLY A 27 -35.18 -28.67 20.70
N ALA A 28 -34.68 -28.06 21.77
CA ALA A 28 -35.35 -28.01 23.07
C ALA A 28 -36.69 -27.24 22.98
N ALA A 29 -36.72 -26.09 22.28
CA ALA A 29 -37.95 -25.35 22.09
C ALA A 29 -39.03 -26.16 21.36
N LEU A 30 -38.64 -26.88 20.31
CA LEU A 30 -39.54 -27.75 19.55
C LEU A 30 -40.02 -28.97 20.41
N ALA A 31 -39.11 -29.62 21.12
CA ALA A 31 -39.45 -30.76 22.00
C ALA A 31 -40.39 -30.36 23.09
N LEU A 32 -40.15 -29.22 23.77
CA LEU A 32 -41.04 -28.69 24.81
C LEU A 32 -42.39 -28.28 24.22
N GLY A 33 -42.41 -27.67 23.07
CA GLY A 33 -43.66 -27.32 22.36
C GLY A 33 -44.49 -28.55 22.02
N PHE A 34 -43.84 -29.61 21.51
CA PHE A 34 -44.53 -30.88 21.26
C PHE A 34 -45.07 -31.56 22.53
N ALA A 35 -44.22 -31.60 23.59
CA ALA A 35 -44.63 -32.14 24.88
C ALA A 35 -45.79 -31.34 25.49
N ALA A 36 -45.79 -30.00 25.36
CA ALA A 36 -46.85 -29.12 25.81
C ALA A 36 -48.20 -29.43 25.13
N MET A 37 -48.13 -29.61 23.81
CA MET A 37 -49.33 -29.97 23.03
C MET A 37 -49.90 -31.34 23.43
N ASN A 38 -49.03 -32.29 23.71
CA ASN A 38 -49.44 -33.66 24.04
C ASN A 38 -49.96 -33.79 25.50
N THR A 39 -49.39 -33.02 26.40
CA THR A 39 -49.73 -33.11 27.85
C THR A 39 -50.76 -32.06 28.30
N GLY A 40 -51.01 -31.01 27.51
CA GLY A 40 -51.89 -29.90 27.86
C GLY A 40 -51.35 -29.06 29.06
N ASN A 41 -50.05 -29.21 29.41
CA ASN A 41 -49.48 -28.56 30.57
C ASN A 41 -49.07 -27.12 30.30
N ASN A 42 -49.71 -26.16 30.97
CA ASN A 42 -49.49 -24.73 30.80
C ASN A 42 -48.01 -24.30 31.07
N LEU A 43 -47.33 -24.98 31.99
CA LEU A 43 -45.92 -24.68 32.30
C LEU A 43 -44.99 -24.99 31.12
N LEU A 44 -45.24 -26.10 30.42
CA LEU A 44 -44.49 -26.47 29.21
C LEU A 44 -44.72 -25.47 28.06
N TYR A 45 -45.96 -24.96 27.87
CA TYR A 45 -46.24 -23.89 26.93
C TYR A 45 -45.46 -22.62 27.29
N LEU A 46 -45.42 -22.25 28.58
CA LEU A 46 -44.66 -21.08 29.04
C LEU A 46 -43.16 -21.22 28.72
N LEU A 47 -42.56 -22.39 29.02
CA LEU A 47 -41.13 -22.63 28.77
C LEU A 47 -40.82 -22.65 27.27
N ALA A 48 -41.66 -23.29 26.46
CA ALA A 48 -41.49 -23.32 25.00
C ALA A 48 -41.56 -21.90 24.40
N SER A 49 -42.56 -21.11 24.86
CA SER A 49 -42.71 -19.72 24.39
C SER A 49 -41.56 -18.82 24.82
N LEU A 50 -41.01 -19.03 26.01
CA LEU A 50 -39.83 -18.30 26.52
C LEU A 50 -38.59 -18.60 25.67
N LEU A 51 -38.33 -19.87 25.33
CA LEU A 51 -37.24 -20.25 24.45
C LEU A 51 -37.39 -19.69 23.05
N LEU A 52 -38.60 -19.72 22.51
CA LEU A 52 -38.90 -19.15 21.21
C LEU A 52 -38.69 -17.62 21.19
N ALA A 53 -39.16 -16.93 22.23
CA ALA A 53 -38.92 -15.50 22.41
C ALA A 53 -37.41 -15.18 22.49
N LEU A 54 -36.63 -16.01 23.19
CA LEU A 54 -35.17 -15.88 23.28
C LEU A 54 -34.51 -15.95 21.89
N VAL A 55 -34.95 -16.91 21.07
CA VAL A 55 -34.47 -17.06 19.69
C VAL A 55 -34.79 -15.82 18.85
N VAL A 56 -36.02 -15.33 18.91
CA VAL A 56 -36.46 -14.14 18.18
C VAL A 56 -35.69 -12.90 18.63
N VAL A 57 -35.60 -12.66 19.94
CA VAL A 57 -34.86 -11.54 20.53
C VAL A 57 -33.37 -11.61 20.13
N SER A 58 -32.76 -12.80 20.16
CA SER A 58 -31.38 -13.01 19.72
C SER A 58 -31.19 -12.60 18.23
N GLY A 59 -32.15 -12.97 17.39
CA GLY A 59 -32.17 -12.58 15.97
C GLY A 59 -32.23 -11.06 15.76
N VAL A 60 -33.11 -10.39 16.51
CA VAL A 60 -33.28 -8.93 16.43
C VAL A 60 -32.07 -8.18 16.96
N LEU A 61 -31.59 -8.55 18.13
CA LEU A 61 -30.43 -7.87 18.77
C LEU A 61 -29.14 -8.07 17.99
N SER A 62 -28.92 -9.25 17.39
CA SER A 62 -27.78 -9.49 16.50
C SER A 62 -27.83 -8.61 15.24
N GLU A 63 -29.03 -8.38 14.70
CA GLU A 63 -29.21 -7.46 13.57
C GLU A 63 -28.91 -6.02 13.98
N GLN A 64 -29.39 -5.57 15.12
CA GLN A 64 -29.12 -4.23 15.64
C GLN A 64 -27.64 -4.01 15.89
N SER A 65 -26.92 -5.02 16.39
CA SER A 65 -25.48 -4.93 16.62
C SER A 65 -24.69 -4.66 15.32
N MET A 66 -25.11 -5.25 14.21
CA MET A 66 -24.42 -5.11 12.92
C MET A 66 -24.92 -3.96 12.03
N ARG A 67 -26.08 -3.36 12.35
CA ARG A 67 -26.65 -2.27 11.55
C ARG A 67 -25.81 -1.01 11.65
N LYS A 68 -25.74 -0.24 10.54
CA LYS A 68 -25.08 1.08 10.45
C LYS A 68 -23.62 1.10 10.92
N LEU A 69 -22.93 -0.03 10.91
CA LEU A 69 -21.47 -0.05 11.02
C LEU A 69 -20.88 0.35 9.66
N ARG A 70 -20.01 1.35 9.65
CA ARG A 70 -19.19 1.72 8.51
C ARG A 70 -17.75 1.28 8.75
N LEU A 71 -17.17 0.68 7.73
CA LEU A 71 -15.78 0.28 7.72
C LEU A 71 -15.06 1.06 6.64
N SER A 72 -13.89 1.57 6.96
CA SER A 72 -12.95 2.17 6.01
C SER A 72 -11.57 1.60 6.26
N ALA A 73 -10.90 1.23 5.18
CA ALA A 73 -9.52 0.77 5.26
C ALA A 73 -8.58 1.90 5.61
N VAL A 74 -7.59 1.59 6.41
CA VAL A 74 -6.45 2.45 6.70
C VAL A 74 -5.21 1.69 6.25
N VAL A 75 -4.67 2.11 5.11
CA VAL A 75 -3.52 1.48 4.46
C VAL A 75 -2.40 2.50 4.45
N PRO A 76 -1.19 2.14 4.90
CA PRO A 76 -0.03 3.02 4.79
C PRO A 76 0.26 3.38 3.34
N GLU A 77 0.84 4.56 3.13
CA GLU A 77 1.19 5.05 1.79
C GLU A 77 2.34 4.26 1.16
N GLU A 78 3.20 3.68 1.99
CA GLU A 78 4.38 2.94 1.57
C GLU A 78 4.38 1.55 2.19
N ILE A 79 4.32 0.53 1.33
CA ILE A 79 4.39 -0.88 1.71
C ILE A 79 5.56 -1.48 0.95
N TYR A 80 6.49 -2.12 1.68
CA TYR A 80 7.68 -2.75 1.10
C TYR A 80 7.60 -4.27 1.23
N ALA A 81 8.01 -4.98 0.19
CA ALA A 81 8.07 -6.44 0.19
C ALA A 81 9.00 -6.94 1.30
N GLY A 82 8.60 -8.02 1.98
CA GLY A 82 9.35 -8.63 3.06
C GLY A 82 9.37 -7.85 4.37
N ARG A 83 8.77 -6.66 4.46
CA ARG A 83 8.68 -5.88 5.70
C ARG A 83 7.29 -5.98 6.30
N PRO A 84 7.18 -6.17 7.62
CA PRO A 84 5.91 -6.11 8.32
C PRO A 84 5.32 -4.69 8.23
N VAL A 85 4.03 -4.63 7.95
CA VAL A 85 3.27 -3.39 7.83
C VAL A 85 1.98 -3.48 8.62
N LEU A 86 1.60 -2.40 9.30
CA LEU A 86 0.34 -2.31 10.01
C LEU A 86 -0.77 -1.90 9.05
N LEU A 87 -1.65 -2.85 8.75
CA LEU A 87 -2.91 -2.58 8.09
C LEU A 87 -3.98 -2.30 9.13
N GLY A 88 -4.91 -1.42 8.82
CA GLY A 88 -5.97 -1.05 9.73
C GLY A 88 -7.34 -1.03 9.08
N VAL A 89 -8.35 -1.19 9.93
CA VAL A 89 -9.74 -0.91 9.58
C VAL A 89 -10.33 0.01 10.63
N ARG A 90 -10.76 1.15 10.20
CA ARG A 90 -11.54 2.07 11.01
C ARG A 90 -12.98 1.62 10.99
N VAL A 91 -13.55 1.38 12.17
CA VAL A 91 -14.94 0.97 12.38
C VAL A 91 -15.68 2.11 13.04
N VAL A 92 -16.75 2.59 12.40
CA VAL A 92 -17.57 3.68 12.93
C VAL A 92 -18.99 3.17 13.15
N ASN A 93 -19.52 3.33 14.36
CA ASN A 93 -20.89 3.06 14.66
C ASN A 93 -21.76 4.28 14.37
N ARG A 94 -22.44 4.28 13.23
CA ARG A 94 -23.33 5.39 12.82
C ARG A 94 -24.74 5.29 13.38
N LYS A 95 -24.95 4.53 14.42
CA LYS A 95 -26.22 4.52 15.13
C LYS A 95 -26.31 5.74 16.06
N ARG A 96 -27.52 6.24 16.27
CA ARG A 96 -27.76 7.44 17.08
C ARG A 96 -27.82 7.12 18.59
N TRP A 97 -28.34 5.95 18.95
CA TRP A 97 -28.68 5.63 20.33
C TRP A 97 -28.14 4.28 20.80
N LEU A 98 -27.91 3.34 19.89
CA LEU A 98 -27.63 1.95 20.24
C LEU A 98 -26.15 1.61 20.05
N PRO A 99 -25.50 1.04 21.04
CA PRO A 99 -24.17 0.49 20.86
C PRO A 99 -24.19 -0.76 19.97
N SER A 100 -23.04 -1.14 19.46
CA SER A 100 -22.78 -2.43 18.82
C SER A 100 -22.03 -3.30 19.81
N TYR A 101 -22.41 -4.56 19.92
CA TYR A 101 -21.79 -5.51 20.84
C TYR A 101 -21.22 -6.72 20.10
N SER A 102 -20.14 -7.27 20.67
CA SER A 102 -19.56 -8.55 20.25
C SER A 102 -19.31 -8.63 18.74
N VAL A 103 -18.67 -7.58 18.19
CA VAL A 103 -18.35 -7.48 16.77
C VAL A 103 -16.97 -8.07 16.54
N THR A 104 -16.88 -9.09 15.68
CA THR A 104 -15.62 -9.67 15.25
C THR A 104 -15.37 -9.29 13.79
N LEU A 105 -14.23 -8.68 13.54
CA LEU A 105 -13.73 -8.44 12.18
C LEU A 105 -12.75 -9.55 11.79
N ARG A 106 -12.94 -10.08 10.60
CA ARG A 106 -12.07 -11.11 10.02
C ARG A 106 -11.49 -10.58 8.73
N ALA A 107 -10.16 -10.50 8.68
CA ALA A 107 -9.40 -10.16 7.49
C ALA A 107 -8.40 -11.29 7.24
N SER A 108 -8.60 -12.08 6.18
CA SER A 108 -7.85 -13.32 5.97
C SER A 108 -7.85 -14.20 7.22
N ASP A 109 -6.69 -14.55 7.77
CA ASP A 109 -6.54 -15.38 8.97
C ASP A 109 -6.58 -14.58 10.28
N ARG A 110 -6.60 -13.26 10.20
CA ARG A 110 -6.61 -12.39 11.39
C ARG A 110 -8.03 -12.14 11.87
N ARG A 111 -8.19 -12.15 13.20
CA ARG A 111 -9.46 -11.85 13.88
C ARG A 111 -9.22 -10.76 14.90
N CYS A 112 -9.96 -9.68 14.76
CA CYS A 112 -10.00 -8.61 15.74
C CYS A 112 -11.38 -8.61 16.39
N TYR A 113 -11.41 -8.67 17.71
CA TYR A 113 -12.65 -8.68 18.48
C TYR A 113 -12.88 -7.30 19.09
N LEU A 114 -14.13 -6.87 19.04
CA LEU A 114 -14.61 -5.63 19.60
C LEU A 114 -15.79 -5.94 20.51
N ASP A 115 -15.61 -5.79 21.80
CA ASP A 115 -16.64 -6.11 22.78
C ASP A 115 -17.82 -5.14 22.65
N ARG A 116 -17.55 -3.85 22.70
CA ARG A 116 -18.54 -2.79 22.64
C ARG A 116 -18.03 -1.62 21.78
N LEU A 117 -18.93 -1.03 20.99
CA LEU A 117 -18.71 0.23 20.30
C LEU A 117 -19.93 1.11 20.52
N ALA A 118 -19.79 2.20 21.26
CA ALA A 118 -20.89 3.09 21.61
C ALA A 118 -21.51 3.76 20.37
N ALA A 119 -22.66 4.37 20.52
CA ALA A 119 -23.29 5.12 19.46
C ALA A 119 -22.44 6.33 19.07
N GLY A 120 -22.15 6.50 17.80
CA GLY A 120 -21.29 7.58 17.27
C GLY A 120 -19.79 7.35 17.46
N GLU A 121 -19.38 6.33 18.21
CA GLU A 121 -17.99 6.03 18.48
C GLU A 121 -17.30 5.45 17.24
N GLU A 122 -15.99 5.74 17.12
CA GLU A 122 -15.10 5.10 16.16
C GLU A 122 -13.93 4.43 16.86
N THR A 123 -13.45 3.36 16.26
CA THR A 123 -12.25 2.65 16.71
C THR A 123 -11.42 2.21 15.51
N LEU A 124 -10.12 2.17 15.71
CA LEU A 124 -9.16 1.68 14.73
C LEU A 124 -8.64 0.31 15.18
N LEU A 125 -8.91 -0.70 14.38
CA LEU A 125 -8.36 -2.04 14.57
C LEU A 125 -7.21 -2.25 13.61
N THR A 126 -6.05 -2.60 14.12
CA THR A 126 -4.84 -2.81 13.35
C THR A 126 -4.33 -4.23 13.49
N TRP A 127 -3.71 -4.73 12.44
CA TRP A 127 -2.99 -6.00 12.46
C TRP A 127 -1.76 -5.91 11.58
N GLU A 128 -0.77 -6.68 11.93
CA GLU A 128 0.45 -6.79 11.17
C GLU A 128 0.27 -7.74 9.98
N SER A 129 0.76 -7.33 8.82
CA SER A 129 0.74 -8.14 7.59
C SER A 129 2.08 -8.00 6.89
N THR A 130 2.51 -9.05 6.19
CA THR A 130 3.74 -9.04 5.40
C THR A 130 3.43 -9.51 3.99
N PHE A 131 3.88 -8.75 3.01
CA PHE A 131 3.72 -9.08 1.59
C PHE A 131 5.05 -9.62 1.06
N ALA A 132 5.03 -10.82 0.50
CA ALA A 132 6.25 -11.49 0.05
C ALA A 132 6.79 -10.91 -1.26
N ALA A 133 5.92 -10.48 -2.17
CA ALA A 133 6.26 -10.00 -3.50
C ALA A 133 5.86 -8.53 -3.69
N ARG A 134 6.60 -7.84 -4.55
CA ARG A 134 6.23 -6.50 -5.00
C ARG A 134 5.06 -6.56 -5.99
N GLY A 135 4.46 -5.43 -6.26
CA GLY A 135 3.44 -5.29 -7.29
C GLY A 135 2.11 -4.79 -6.77
N ARG A 136 1.08 -4.92 -7.59
CA ARG A 136 -0.28 -4.60 -7.22
C ARG A 136 -0.89 -5.79 -6.47
N VAL A 137 -1.34 -5.57 -5.26
CA VAL A 137 -1.94 -6.59 -4.39
C VAL A 137 -3.34 -6.16 -3.99
N GLU A 138 -4.31 -7.04 -4.21
CA GLU A 138 -5.65 -6.88 -3.65
C GLU A 138 -5.59 -7.18 -2.14
N LEU A 139 -6.01 -6.21 -1.34
CA LEU A 139 -6.07 -6.41 0.09
C LEU A 139 -7.27 -7.28 0.45
N PRO A 140 -7.11 -8.25 1.38
CA PRO A 140 -8.17 -9.17 1.73
C PRO A 140 -9.38 -8.42 2.30
N GLY A 141 -10.55 -8.72 1.77
CA GLY A 141 -11.80 -8.12 2.21
C GLY A 141 -12.06 -8.41 3.69
N VAL A 142 -12.54 -7.41 4.43
CA VAL A 142 -12.88 -7.53 5.84
C VAL A 142 -14.33 -7.95 6.00
N ARG A 143 -14.56 -9.04 6.73
CA ARG A 143 -15.89 -9.55 7.07
C ARG A 143 -16.22 -9.24 8.52
N VAL A 144 -17.39 -8.65 8.73
CA VAL A 144 -17.95 -8.41 10.05
C VAL A 144 -18.82 -9.58 10.46
N THR A 145 -18.62 -10.09 11.67
CA THR A 145 -19.45 -11.14 12.26
C THR A 145 -19.84 -10.76 13.68
N THR A 146 -20.98 -11.27 14.14
CA THR A 146 -21.38 -11.16 15.55
C THR A 146 -22.04 -12.45 16.03
N ARG A 147 -21.92 -12.73 17.34
CA ARG A 147 -22.61 -13.79 18.06
C ARG A 147 -23.53 -13.25 19.15
N PHE A 148 -23.71 -11.95 19.19
CA PHE A 148 -24.52 -11.27 20.21
C PHE A 148 -26.00 -11.61 20.04
N PRO A 149 -26.78 -11.73 21.15
CA PRO A 149 -26.35 -11.65 22.55
C PRO A 149 -25.97 -13.01 23.17
N PHE A 150 -26.66 -14.10 22.84
CA PHE A 150 -26.58 -15.38 23.51
C PHE A 150 -25.71 -16.42 22.82
N GLY A 151 -25.03 -16.05 21.74
CA GLY A 151 -24.21 -16.97 20.98
C GLY A 151 -24.98 -18.02 20.17
N LEU A 152 -26.32 -17.99 20.16
CA LEU A 152 -27.15 -18.95 19.43
C LEU A 152 -26.97 -18.93 17.92
N PHE A 153 -26.67 -17.77 17.37
CA PHE A 153 -26.45 -17.58 15.94
C PHE A 153 -25.16 -16.83 15.66
N VAL A 154 -24.46 -17.26 14.62
CA VAL A 154 -23.39 -16.47 13.99
C VAL A 154 -24.00 -15.71 12.84
N LYS A 155 -24.02 -14.40 12.93
CA LYS A 155 -24.42 -13.53 11.85
C LYS A 155 -23.18 -12.93 11.17
N ALA A 156 -23.07 -13.08 9.86
CA ALA A 156 -21.94 -12.60 9.11
C ALA A 156 -22.39 -11.68 7.97
N GLY A 157 -21.74 -10.53 7.85
CA GLY A 157 -21.86 -9.63 6.71
C GLY A 157 -21.10 -10.15 5.49
N ARG A 158 -21.32 -9.54 4.33
CA ARG A 158 -20.47 -9.76 3.16
C ARG A 158 -19.06 -9.19 3.44
N PRO A 159 -18.02 -9.79 2.85
CA PRO A 159 -16.70 -9.17 2.88
C PRO A 159 -16.77 -7.78 2.23
N ILE A 160 -16.21 -6.79 2.88
CA ILE A 160 -16.08 -5.43 2.37
C ILE A 160 -14.69 -5.34 1.77
N PRO A 161 -14.53 -5.03 0.48
CA PRO A 161 -13.23 -4.88 -0.14
C PRO A 161 -12.47 -3.74 0.55
N VAL A 162 -11.22 -3.97 0.89
CA VAL A 162 -10.34 -2.98 1.51
C VAL A 162 -9.71 -2.10 0.44
N GLY A 163 -9.57 -2.62 -0.79
CA GLY A 163 -8.96 -1.95 -1.92
C GLY A 163 -7.71 -2.64 -2.41
N GLU A 164 -6.98 -1.95 -3.26
CA GLU A 164 -5.68 -2.38 -3.79
C GLU A 164 -4.57 -1.57 -3.16
N ALA A 165 -3.42 -2.18 -2.98
CA ALA A 165 -2.20 -1.51 -2.57
C ALA A 165 -1.06 -1.82 -3.54
N ILE A 166 -0.12 -0.88 -3.67
CA ILE A 166 1.12 -1.11 -4.39
C ILE A 166 2.19 -1.46 -3.36
N VAL A 167 2.73 -2.66 -3.49
CA VAL A 167 3.84 -3.14 -2.68
C VAL A 167 5.14 -2.83 -3.42
N PHE A 168 5.96 -2.00 -2.84
CA PHE A 168 7.27 -1.62 -3.38
C PHE A 168 8.27 -2.76 -3.23
N PRO A 169 9.33 -2.81 -4.06
CA PRO A 169 10.43 -3.75 -3.86
C PRO A 169 11.04 -3.61 -2.47
N ALA A 170 11.66 -4.68 -1.97
CA ALA A 170 12.36 -4.63 -0.70
C ALA A 170 13.53 -3.63 -0.78
N VAL A 171 13.60 -2.72 0.18
CA VAL A 171 14.71 -1.78 0.30
C VAL A 171 15.63 -2.25 1.41
N ARG A 172 16.89 -2.54 1.06
CA ARG A 172 17.92 -2.99 1.99
C ARG A 172 18.93 -1.89 2.24
N PRO A 173 19.54 -1.81 3.43
CA PRO A 173 20.67 -0.92 3.67
C PRO A 173 21.82 -1.28 2.71
N ILE A 174 22.40 -0.27 2.09
CA ILE A 174 23.58 -0.48 1.24
C ILE A 174 24.79 -0.63 2.16
N ASP A 175 25.56 -1.70 1.95
CA ASP A 175 26.79 -1.95 2.70
C ASP A 175 27.78 -0.77 2.59
N PRO A 176 28.55 -0.47 3.64
CA PRO A 176 29.58 0.58 3.63
C PRO A 176 30.59 0.46 2.48
N ALA A 177 30.93 -0.78 2.07
CA ALA A 177 31.78 -1.02 0.91
C ALA A 177 31.09 -0.62 -0.41
N GLY A 178 29.85 -1.01 -0.61
CA GLY A 178 29.03 -0.60 -1.74
C GLY A 178 28.79 0.90 -1.80
N ARG A 179 28.59 1.55 -0.64
CA ARG A 179 28.49 3.02 -0.55
C ARG A 179 29.77 3.72 -1.05
N ARG A 180 30.94 3.21 -0.71
CA ARG A 180 32.22 3.77 -1.20
C ARG A 180 32.38 3.63 -2.71
N GLN A 181 31.94 2.51 -3.29
CA GLN A 181 31.96 2.30 -4.74
C GLN A 181 30.97 3.23 -5.46
N LEU A 182 29.78 3.43 -4.94
CA LEU A 182 28.78 4.34 -5.50
C LEU A 182 29.26 5.81 -5.44
N THR A 183 29.82 6.24 -4.31
CA THR A 183 30.40 7.58 -4.17
C THR A 183 31.67 7.76 -5.00
N ALA A 184 32.52 6.74 -5.09
CA ALA A 184 33.70 6.79 -5.95
C ALA A 184 33.35 6.80 -7.44
N GLY A 185 32.32 6.04 -7.88
CA GLY A 185 31.79 6.06 -9.23
C GLY A 185 31.14 7.40 -9.57
N GLY A 186 30.28 7.90 -8.70
CA GLY A 186 29.66 9.22 -8.82
C GLY A 186 30.67 10.37 -8.73
N ALA A 187 31.62 10.31 -7.81
CA ALA A 187 32.67 11.31 -7.68
C ALA A 187 33.67 11.28 -8.84
N ARG A 188 33.98 10.12 -9.39
CA ARG A 188 34.80 10.03 -10.62
C ARG A 188 34.09 10.63 -11.82
N SER A 189 32.79 10.47 -11.93
CA SER A 189 31.97 11.11 -12.96
C SER A 189 31.91 12.63 -12.76
N LEU A 190 31.71 13.07 -11.52
CA LEU A 190 31.75 14.50 -11.15
C LEU A 190 33.16 15.10 -11.32
N HIS A 191 34.24 14.36 -10.98
CA HIS A 191 35.62 14.83 -11.16
C HIS A 191 36.09 14.82 -12.62
N ARG A 192 35.59 13.94 -13.45
CA ARG A 192 35.95 13.93 -14.88
C ARG A 192 35.29 15.06 -15.68
N ARG A 193 34.13 15.53 -15.23
CA ARG A 193 33.48 16.74 -15.78
C ARG A 193 33.60 17.98 -14.91
N GLY A 194 33.96 17.84 -13.67
CA GLY A 194 34.03 18.89 -12.66
C GLY A 194 35.45 19.21 -12.19
N ARG A 195 36.41 19.31 -13.07
CA ARG A 195 37.35 20.40 -12.93
C ARG A 195 36.59 21.66 -13.34
N GLY A 196 35.56 21.93 -12.55
CA GLY A 196 34.72 23.08 -12.67
C GLY A 196 35.45 24.33 -12.30
N HIS A 197 36.10 24.81 -13.23
CA HIS A 197 36.38 26.19 -13.59
C HIS A 197 36.58 26.25 -15.10
N ASP A 198 35.96 25.35 -15.85
CA ASP A 198 35.86 25.51 -17.28
C ASP A 198 34.98 26.72 -17.54
N LEU A 199 35.66 27.79 -17.89
CA LEU A 199 35.15 29.00 -18.50
C LEU A 199 34.33 28.61 -19.73
N HIS A 200 33.03 28.45 -19.57
CA HIS A 200 32.18 28.03 -20.69
C HIS A 200 32.04 29.16 -21.72
N ASN A 201 32.02 30.39 -21.25
CA ASN A 201 32.05 31.55 -22.13
C ASN A 201 32.56 32.77 -21.38
N LEU A 202 33.28 33.63 -22.09
CA LEU A 202 33.65 34.96 -21.65
C LEU A 202 32.83 35.96 -22.47
N ARG A 203 31.90 36.65 -21.83
CA ARG A 203 31.10 37.68 -22.49
C ARG A 203 31.36 39.06 -21.89
N GLU A 204 31.02 40.09 -22.62
CA GLU A 204 31.08 41.45 -22.11
C GLU A 204 30.07 41.65 -20.96
N TYR A 205 30.51 42.44 -19.97
CA TYR A 205 29.73 42.78 -18.79
C TYR A 205 28.47 43.59 -19.19
N ARG A 206 27.34 43.19 -18.62
CA ARG A 206 26.09 43.93 -18.75
C ARG A 206 25.70 44.51 -17.39
N VAL A 207 25.04 45.69 -17.37
CA VAL A 207 24.55 46.30 -16.15
C VAL A 207 23.59 45.33 -15.45
N GLY A 208 23.96 44.92 -14.21
CA GLY A 208 23.25 43.90 -13.43
C GLY A 208 24.03 42.60 -13.19
N ASP A 209 25.15 42.41 -13.85
CA ASP A 209 25.98 41.24 -13.60
C ASP A 209 26.76 41.34 -12.29
N ASP A 210 26.96 40.21 -11.60
CA ASP A 210 27.72 40.15 -10.35
C ASP A 210 29.21 40.48 -10.60
N ARG A 211 29.70 41.53 -9.95
CA ARG A 211 31.10 41.99 -10.05
C ARG A 211 32.12 40.95 -9.64
N ARG A 212 31.72 39.95 -8.82
CA ARG A 212 32.60 38.84 -8.41
C ARG A 212 32.95 37.89 -9.56
N LEU A 213 32.15 37.91 -10.64
CA LEU A 213 32.35 37.07 -11.81
C LEU A 213 33.22 37.75 -12.85
N ILE A 214 33.74 38.95 -12.63
CA ILE A 214 34.62 39.63 -13.57
C ILE A 214 35.96 38.89 -13.71
N HIS A 215 36.33 38.57 -14.94
CA HIS A 215 37.59 37.93 -15.27
C HIS A 215 38.67 38.97 -15.54
N TRP A 216 39.28 39.48 -14.44
CA TRP A 216 40.23 40.60 -14.48
C TRP A 216 41.39 40.44 -15.47
N ARG A 217 41.87 39.20 -15.66
CA ARG A 217 42.96 38.93 -16.61
C ARG A 217 42.58 39.17 -18.07
N SER A 218 41.35 38.77 -18.47
CA SER A 218 40.84 39.05 -19.81
C SER A 218 40.46 40.51 -19.97
N THR A 219 39.82 41.12 -18.97
CA THR A 219 39.50 42.53 -18.91
C THR A 219 40.72 43.41 -19.13
N ALA A 220 41.84 43.09 -18.45
CA ALA A 220 43.09 43.84 -18.61
C ALA A 220 43.71 43.69 -20.04
N ARG A 221 43.38 42.61 -20.74
CA ARG A 221 43.92 42.30 -22.06
C ARG A 221 43.08 42.89 -23.18
N THR A 222 41.76 42.99 -22.99
CA THR A 222 40.82 43.45 -24.01
C THR A 222 40.38 44.89 -23.82
N GLY A 223 40.62 45.48 -22.66
CA GLY A 223 40.17 46.84 -22.28
C GLY A 223 38.67 46.96 -22.03
N THR A 224 37.89 45.89 -22.15
CA THR A 224 36.46 45.81 -21.89
C THR A 224 36.19 44.89 -20.69
N LEU A 225 35.20 45.20 -19.83
CA LEU A 225 34.84 44.34 -18.70
C LEU A 225 34.28 43.02 -19.19
N ILE A 226 34.96 41.92 -18.85
CA ILE A 226 34.58 40.56 -19.26
C ILE A 226 34.14 39.78 -18.00
N VAL A 227 32.96 39.16 -18.09
CA VAL A 227 32.37 38.32 -17.07
C VAL A 227 32.46 36.86 -17.46
N ARG A 228 32.74 36.01 -16.46
CA ARG A 228 32.64 34.55 -16.59
C ARG A 228 31.18 34.17 -16.56
N GLU A 229 30.70 33.59 -17.62
CA GLU A 229 29.42 32.91 -17.66
C GLU A 229 29.63 31.52 -17.05
N LEU A 230 29.22 31.37 -15.78
CA LEU A 230 29.23 30.07 -15.15
C LEU A 230 28.07 29.27 -15.72
N GLU A 231 28.39 28.13 -16.32
CA GLU A 231 27.33 27.17 -16.65
C GLU A 231 26.60 26.83 -15.36
N ALA A 232 25.28 27.01 -15.34
CA ALA A 232 24.49 26.55 -14.24
C ALA A 232 24.80 25.07 -14.09
N GLU A 233 25.40 24.65 -12.96
CA GLU A 233 25.62 23.23 -12.63
C GLU A 233 24.23 22.55 -12.66
N THR A 234 23.85 22.07 -13.82
CA THR A 234 22.83 21.05 -13.93
C THR A 234 23.48 19.83 -13.30
N ALA A 235 23.30 19.67 -11.99
CA ALA A 235 23.86 18.56 -11.23
C ALA A 235 23.54 17.28 -12.00
N ALA A 236 24.58 16.64 -12.54
CA ALA A 236 24.44 15.49 -13.42
C ALA A 236 23.55 14.45 -12.73
N ALA A 237 22.42 14.12 -13.37
CA ALA A 237 21.53 13.12 -12.85
C ALA A 237 22.24 11.75 -12.88
N THR A 238 22.19 11.03 -11.77
CA THR A 238 22.65 9.66 -11.71
C THR A 238 21.61 8.77 -12.37
N ARG A 239 22.02 7.99 -13.37
CA ARG A 239 21.14 7.06 -14.07
C ARG A 239 21.26 5.68 -13.46
N ILE A 240 20.14 5.07 -13.13
CA ILE A 240 20.02 3.65 -12.79
C ILE A 240 19.50 2.95 -14.05
N ALA A 241 20.33 2.11 -14.68
CA ALA A 241 19.99 1.35 -15.86
C ALA A 241 19.69 -0.11 -15.51
N LEU A 242 18.48 -0.56 -15.84
CA LEU A 242 18.10 -1.97 -15.76
C LEU A 242 18.53 -2.65 -17.07
N VAL A 243 19.45 -3.60 -16.97
CA VAL A 243 20.04 -4.29 -18.12
C VAL A 243 19.67 -5.77 -18.10
N GLY A 244 19.20 -6.30 -19.22
CA GLY A 244 18.79 -7.69 -19.35
C GLY A 244 17.32 -7.84 -19.70
N ASP A 245 16.90 -9.08 -20.00
CA ASP A 245 15.52 -9.38 -20.37
C ASP A 245 14.62 -9.71 -19.16
N GLY A 246 15.19 -10.11 -18.02
CA GLY A 246 14.48 -10.39 -16.78
C GLY A 246 13.46 -11.53 -16.83
N THR A 247 13.49 -12.32 -17.93
CA THR A 247 12.45 -13.34 -18.16
C THR A 247 12.85 -14.74 -17.67
N ARG A 248 14.15 -14.97 -17.44
CA ARG A 248 14.70 -16.30 -17.20
C ARG A 248 14.60 -16.75 -15.73
N ASP A 249 14.79 -15.83 -14.80
CA ASP A 249 14.84 -16.11 -13.37
C ASP A 249 14.09 -15.07 -12.56
N ALA A 250 12.92 -15.45 -12.05
CA ALA A 250 12.09 -14.57 -11.24
C ALA A 250 12.78 -14.12 -9.93
N ALA A 251 13.61 -14.98 -9.33
CA ALA A 251 14.30 -14.63 -8.08
C ALA A 251 15.39 -13.59 -8.33
N ARG A 252 16.11 -13.71 -9.44
CA ARG A 252 17.10 -12.69 -9.85
C ARG A 252 16.44 -11.37 -10.20
N LEU A 253 15.32 -11.41 -10.91
CA LEU A 253 14.53 -10.21 -11.20
C LEU A 253 14.12 -9.50 -9.91
N GLU A 254 13.59 -10.23 -8.91
CA GLU A 254 13.20 -9.64 -7.63
C GLU A 254 14.40 -9.05 -6.88
N ALA A 255 15.55 -9.73 -6.92
CA ALA A 255 16.80 -9.23 -6.34
C ALA A 255 17.26 -7.92 -7.02
N ALA A 256 17.25 -7.88 -8.36
CA ALA A 256 17.60 -6.70 -9.15
C ALA A 256 16.66 -5.51 -8.87
N MET A 257 15.35 -5.77 -8.77
CA MET A 257 14.39 -4.72 -8.41
C MET A 257 14.61 -4.19 -7.00
N SER A 258 14.96 -5.07 -6.05
CA SER A 258 15.31 -4.69 -4.68
C SER A 258 16.60 -3.86 -4.62
N GLU A 259 17.59 -4.22 -5.43
CA GLU A 259 18.85 -3.49 -5.56
C GLU A 259 18.61 -2.10 -6.15
N ALA A 260 17.93 -2.01 -7.29
CA ALA A 260 17.58 -0.74 -7.94
C ALA A 260 16.78 0.18 -7.00
N ALA A 261 15.81 -0.36 -6.25
CA ALA A 261 15.05 0.39 -5.26
C ALA A 261 15.93 0.90 -4.11
N SER A 262 16.85 0.06 -3.62
CA SER A 262 17.77 0.43 -2.54
C SER A 262 18.72 1.54 -2.96
N LEU A 263 19.27 1.44 -4.19
CA LEU A 263 20.10 2.46 -4.80
C LEU A 263 19.34 3.78 -4.96
N ALA A 264 18.13 3.73 -5.52
CA ALA A 264 17.30 4.91 -5.73
C ALA A 264 16.99 5.65 -4.43
N VAL A 265 16.58 4.91 -3.39
CA VAL A 265 16.27 5.49 -2.06
C VAL A 265 17.51 6.10 -1.42
N HIS A 266 18.65 5.39 -1.49
CA HIS A 266 19.90 5.89 -0.91
C HIS A 266 20.38 7.17 -1.59
N LEU A 267 20.46 7.17 -2.92
CA LEU A 267 20.96 8.29 -3.71
C LEU A 267 20.04 9.51 -3.62
N LEU A 268 18.71 9.31 -3.63
CA LEU A 268 17.77 10.40 -3.37
C LEU A 268 17.91 10.98 -1.97
N GLY A 269 18.23 10.13 -0.97
CA GLY A 269 18.53 10.55 0.40
C GLY A 269 19.76 11.44 0.51
N THR A 270 20.73 11.31 -0.40
CA THR A 270 21.91 12.21 -0.50
C THR A 270 21.62 13.48 -1.33
N GLY A 271 20.39 13.66 -1.83
CA GLY A 271 20.00 14.84 -2.63
C GLY A 271 20.32 14.72 -4.12
N ALA A 272 20.79 13.57 -4.59
CA ALA A 272 21.07 13.33 -6.01
C ALA A 272 19.79 13.37 -6.85
N ALA A 273 19.89 13.83 -8.11
CA ALA A 273 18.83 13.65 -9.09
C ALA A 273 18.98 12.27 -9.72
N ILE A 274 17.90 11.49 -9.76
CA ILE A 274 17.92 10.10 -10.23
C ILE A 274 17.02 9.96 -11.45
N GLU A 275 17.57 9.31 -12.49
CA GLU A 275 16.87 8.83 -13.66
C GLU A 275 16.84 7.29 -13.62
N LEU A 276 15.71 6.68 -14.00
CA LEU A 276 15.58 5.22 -14.09
C LEU A 276 15.26 4.85 -15.54
N VAL A 277 16.09 3.98 -16.12
CA VAL A 277 15.94 3.52 -17.51
C VAL A 277 16.02 2.00 -17.54
N GLY A 278 15.18 1.38 -18.35
CA GLY A 278 15.18 -0.07 -18.56
C GLY A 278 14.33 -0.45 -19.77
N PRO A 279 14.27 -1.74 -20.10
CA PRO A 279 13.40 -2.20 -21.17
C PRO A 279 11.95 -1.80 -20.89
N GLY A 280 11.34 -1.01 -21.77
CA GLY A 280 9.96 -0.52 -21.58
C GLY A 280 9.72 0.40 -20.38
N LEU A 281 10.78 0.82 -19.69
CA LEU A 281 10.69 1.66 -18.49
C LEU A 281 11.56 2.91 -18.64
N HIS A 282 10.98 4.08 -18.43
CA HIS A 282 11.70 5.34 -18.35
C HIS A 282 11.04 6.29 -17.34
N VAL A 283 11.78 6.64 -16.32
CA VAL A 283 11.39 7.67 -15.37
C VAL A 283 12.42 8.81 -15.49
N PRO A 284 11.99 10.00 -15.94
CA PRO A 284 12.90 11.13 -16.15
C PRO A 284 13.57 11.56 -14.83
N PRO A 285 14.73 12.25 -14.90
CA PRO A 285 15.47 12.65 -13.71
C PRO A 285 14.66 13.55 -12.80
N GLY A 286 14.77 13.31 -11.49
CA GLY A 286 14.07 14.08 -10.47
C GLY A 286 14.67 13.90 -9.09
N ARG A 287 14.12 14.64 -8.11
CA ARG A 287 14.58 14.67 -6.72
C ARG A 287 13.42 14.61 -5.74
N GLY A 288 13.70 14.27 -4.50
CA GLY A 288 12.76 14.34 -3.37
C GLY A 288 11.77 13.19 -3.29
N ARG A 289 10.89 13.22 -2.27
CA ARG A 289 9.98 12.11 -1.93
C ARG A 289 8.96 11.77 -3.02
N VAL A 290 8.44 12.76 -3.72
CA VAL A 290 7.48 12.52 -4.81
C VAL A 290 8.14 11.73 -5.94
N HIS A 291 9.38 12.07 -6.27
CA HIS A 291 10.14 11.36 -7.27
C HIS A 291 10.55 9.95 -6.81
N GLN A 292 10.94 9.80 -5.54
CA GLN A 292 11.19 8.49 -4.93
C GLN A 292 9.98 7.57 -5.10
N ARG A 293 8.79 8.07 -4.79
CA ARG A 293 7.55 7.30 -4.95
C ARG A 293 7.28 6.92 -6.42
N ARG A 294 7.58 7.80 -7.36
CA ARG A 294 7.48 7.49 -8.80
C ARG A 294 8.41 6.35 -9.19
N LEU A 295 9.67 6.40 -8.79
CA LEU A 295 10.66 5.36 -9.05
C LEU A 295 10.24 4.02 -8.43
N LEU A 296 9.88 4.02 -7.16
CA LEU A 296 9.44 2.82 -6.46
C LEU A 296 8.17 2.22 -7.08
N THR A 297 7.21 3.06 -7.51
CA THR A 297 6.00 2.60 -8.20
C THR A 297 6.34 1.98 -9.56
N ALA A 298 7.23 2.61 -10.32
CA ALA A 298 7.68 2.10 -11.59
C ALA A 298 8.37 0.73 -11.46
N LEU A 299 9.26 0.58 -10.46
CA LEU A 299 9.91 -0.68 -10.13
C LEU A 299 8.92 -1.74 -9.61
N ALA A 300 7.93 -1.34 -8.81
CA ALA A 300 6.91 -2.24 -8.29
C ALA A 300 6.06 -2.85 -9.39
N LEU A 301 5.69 -2.06 -10.39
CA LEU A 301 4.81 -2.46 -11.49
C LEU A 301 5.57 -2.96 -12.72
N TYR A 302 6.90 -3.04 -12.67
CA TYR A 302 7.70 -3.51 -13.79
C TYR A 302 7.44 -4.99 -14.08
N ASP A 303 7.01 -5.25 -15.32
CA ASP A 303 6.82 -6.60 -15.87
C ASP A 303 7.75 -6.78 -17.08
N PRO A 304 8.77 -7.67 -17.00
CA PRO A 304 9.71 -7.90 -18.08
C PRO A 304 9.04 -8.47 -19.34
N ARG A 305 7.95 -9.21 -19.20
CA ARG A 305 7.22 -9.79 -20.34
C ARG A 305 6.54 -8.72 -21.18
N ALA A 306 5.98 -7.70 -20.54
CA ALA A 306 5.39 -6.55 -21.23
C ALA A 306 6.49 -5.62 -21.80
N ALA A 307 7.65 -5.59 -21.17
CA ALA A 307 8.78 -4.75 -21.55
C ALA A 307 9.57 -5.26 -22.77
N ALA A 308 9.58 -6.57 -23.02
CA ALA A 308 10.33 -7.21 -24.12
C ALA A 308 9.92 -6.70 -25.52
N ALA A 309 8.74 -6.10 -25.66
CA ALA A 309 8.24 -5.52 -26.90
C ALA A 309 8.72 -4.08 -27.17
N ALA A 310 9.42 -3.43 -26.22
CA ALA A 310 9.81 -2.03 -26.35
C ALA A 310 11.30 -1.87 -26.69
N PRO A 311 11.67 -0.96 -27.61
CA PRO A 311 13.07 -0.75 -27.98
C PRO A 311 13.88 -0.22 -26.79
N VAL A 312 15.00 -0.86 -26.50
CA VAL A 312 15.98 -0.39 -25.51
C VAL A 312 16.63 0.89 -26.01
N ARG A 313 16.32 2.02 -25.40
CA ARG A 313 17.06 3.27 -25.62
C ARG A 313 18.43 3.16 -24.94
N ARG A 314 19.43 2.77 -25.69
CA ARG A 314 20.84 2.94 -25.30
C ARG A 314 21.16 4.43 -25.34
N ALA A 315 21.30 5.05 -24.22
CA ALA A 315 21.85 6.39 -24.09
C ALA A 315 23.02 6.33 -23.13
N GLY A 316 24.22 6.23 -23.66
CA GLY A 316 25.45 6.34 -22.88
C GLY A 316 25.53 7.71 -22.22
N GLY A 317 25.49 7.75 -20.92
CA GLY A 317 25.64 8.94 -20.09
C GLY A 317 26.62 8.69 -18.94
N THR A 318 27.47 9.67 -18.65
CA THR A 318 28.38 9.70 -17.50
C THR A 318 27.57 9.66 -16.18
N GLY A 319 27.80 8.67 -15.32
CA GLY A 319 27.09 8.49 -14.04
C GLY A 319 26.01 7.40 -14.09
N GLU A 320 26.19 6.38 -14.92
CA GLU A 320 25.29 5.24 -15.07
C GLU A 320 25.66 4.11 -14.08
N ILE A 321 24.68 3.60 -13.37
CA ILE A 321 24.78 2.42 -12.51
C ILE A 321 23.93 1.35 -13.14
N GLU A 322 24.56 0.27 -13.57
CA GLU A 322 23.88 -0.86 -14.20
C GLU A 322 23.39 -1.85 -13.14
N VAL A 323 22.13 -2.26 -13.26
CA VAL A 323 21.51 -3.33 -12.46
C VAL A 323 21.07 -4.44 -13.42
N VAL A 324 21.65 -5.62 -13.27
CA VAL A 324 21.42 -6.75 -14.20
C VAL A 324 20.17 -7.50 -13.79
N LEU A 325 19.23 -7.66 -14.74
CA LEU A 325 17.94 -8.33 -14.51
C LEU A 325 18.00 -9.86 -14.53
N GLY A 326 19.10 -10.43 -14.99
CA GLY A 326 19.28 -11.90 -15.03
C GLY A 326 18.91 -12.54 -16.35
#